data_7fd26ab568345d24b12cd62ffaa30b18
#
_entry.id   7fd26ab568345d24b12cd62ffaa30b18
#
_cell.length_a   1.000
_cell.length_b   1.000
_cell.length_c   1.000
_cell.angle_alpha   90.00
_cell.angle_beta   90.00
_cell.angle_gamma   90.00
#
_symmetry.space_group_name_H-M   'P 1'
#
loop_
_entity.id
_entity.type
_entity.pdbx_description
1 polymer ?
#
loop_
_entity_poly.entity_id
_entity_poly.type
_entity_poly.pdbx_seq_one_letter_code
_entity_poly.pdbx_strand_id
1 'polypeptide(L)'
;MDSNLSFARRFRPTKMSDYTGNAEIKESLLRYLKSNRPQSILLTGTTGCGKTTLARLIIKEYFCEDRNEETGACGVCDTCQAIDEYITTGELDALPDIMEIDMADNTGRKSLDAMFEVVDYPSMSGWRAFILDEVHKASNAAQNRLLKLLEEPPENVLFIFCTTEPDKLLDTIRNRCLLKFNITKPRMSELVELLKRVCYEEGREYDLEGLRAIATRSDLVIRDSLNNIERVFNTRGSAKAESVLAEFKEVSETLLFDFLKAYINKDYMAYMTLMYRIRMEYDFVQFLSSLTVFVMRGVYIINGIDVDGMSAEEIGTYSKVFKALSVEDISYMLQELKRLRVGDIEANLMTFIYGEPQKTVTLGTPIKDDRVVEVKKVDEVKARNNNLERLEQAKQDRGMKSLEEVTKNVGFDDVADLFNLQVVEE
;
A
#
# COMPACT_ATOMS: atom_id res chain seq x y z
N MET A 1 3.31 13.77 -27.41
CA MET A 1 3.29 13.77 -25.92
C MET A 1 4.66 14.21 -25.47
N ASP A 2 4.74 15.21 -24.62
CA ASP A 2 6.02 15.75 -24.14
C ASP A 2 6.84 14.68 -23.41
N SER A 3 7.97 14.32 -24.01
CA SER A 3 8.91 13.32 -23.49
C SER A 3 9.57 13.73 -22.16
N ASN A 4 9.34 14.95 -21.70
CA ASN A 4 9.95 15.51 -20.48
C ASN A 4 9.11 15.34 -19.21
N LEU A 5 7.87 14.87 -19.30
CA LEU A 5 7.03 14.65 -18.13
C LEU A 5 7.28 13.27 -17.53
N SER A 6 7.33 13.20 -16.19
CA SER A 6 7.41 11.91 -15.48
C SER A 6 6.21 11.02 -15.78
N PHE A 7 6.36 9.70 -15.72
CA PHE A 7 5.27 8.75 -15.95
C PHE A 7 4.09 8.99 -15.01
N ALA A 8 4.34 9.38 -13.77
CA ALA A 8 3.28 9.72 -12.82
C ALA A 8 2.41 10.91 -13.29
N ARG A 9 2.91 11.77 -14.17
CA ARG A 9 2.13 12.84 -14.80
C ARG A 9 1.58 12.40 -16.16
N ARG A 10 2.40 11.82 -17.02
CA ARG A 10 2.05 11.45 -18.40
C ARG A 10 0.96 10.38 -18.47
N PHE A 11 0.98 9.41 -17.56
CA PHE A 11 -0.03 8.35 -17.46
C PHE A 11 -1.18 8.67 -16.49
N ARG A 12 -1.32 9.94 -16.14
CA ARG A 12 -2.47 10.37 -15.35
C ARG A 12 -3.74 10.26 -16.19
N PRO A 13 -4.79 9.57 -15.71
CA PRO A 13 -5.99 9.38 -16.50
C PRO A 13 -6.70 10.72 -16.79
N THR A 14 -7.14 10.91 -18.02
CA THR A 14 -7.94 12.04 -18.46
C THR A 14 -9.42 11.68 -18.63
N LYS A 15 -9.78 10.39 -18.46
CA LYS A 15 -11.15 9.88 -18.48
C LYS A 15 -11.45 9.13 -17.20
N MET A 16 -12.69 9.22 -16.74
CA MET A 16 -13.13 8.50 -15.55
C MET A 16 -13.02 6.98 -15.73
N SER A 17 -13.22 6.46 -16.95
CA SER A 17 -13.04 5.04 -17.29
C SER A 17 -11.63 4.54 -17.02
N ASP A 18 -10.62 5.39 -17.25
CA ASP A 18 -9.21 5.04 -17.17
C ASP A 18 -8.64 5.16 -15.75
N TYR A 19 -9.44 5.70 -14.84
CA TYR A 19 -9.05 5.80 -13.44
C TYR A 19 -8.94 4.41 -12.81
N THR A 20 -7.76 4.04 -12.34
CA THR A 20 -7.45 2.71 -11.84
C THR A 20 -8.03 2.49 -10.44
N GLY A 21 -8.70 1.35 -10.24
CA GLY A 21 -9.32 0.98 -8.97
C GLY A 21 -10.61 1.72 -8.65
N ASN A 22 -11.14 1.48 -7.45
CA ASN A 22 -12.31 2.15 -6.87
C ASN A 22 -13.56 2.16 -7.79
N ALA A 23 -13.87 1.04 -8.45
CA ALA A 23 -14.93 0.93 -9.44
C ALA A 23 -16.31 1.37 -8.90
N GLU A 24 -16.66 0.96 -7.67
CA GLU A 24 -17.90 1.32 -7.01
C GLU A 24 -18.03 2.84 -6.78
N ILE A 25 -16.90 3.49 -6.40
CA ILE A 25 -16.87 4.94 -6.20
C ILE A 25 -17.07 5.65 -7.53
N LYS A 26 -16.41 5.21 -8.61
CA LYS A 26 -16.58 5.75 -9.95
C LYS A 26 -18.04 5.67 -10.40
N GLU A 27 -18.63 4.50 -10.27
CA GLU A 27 -20.03 4.29 -10.66
C GLU A 27 -21.00 5.14 -9.84
N SER A 28 -20.83 5.17 -8.53
CA SER A 28 -21.62 5.96 -7.61
C SER A 28 -21.54 7.46 -7.94
N LEU A 29 -20.30 7.94 -8.18
CA LEU A 29 -20.04 9.34 -8.52
C LEU A 29 -20.68 9.71 -9.86
N LEU A 30 -20.47 8.93 -10.92
CA LEU A 30 -21.06 9.19 -12.24
C LEU A 30 -22.58 9.14 -12.18
N ARG A 31 -23.17 8.21 -11.44
CA ARG A 31 -24.61 8.13 -11.22
C ARG A 31 -25.13 9.38 -10.52
N TYR A 32 -24.43 9.86 -9.49
CA TYR A 32 -24.83 11.07 -8.78
C TYR A 32 -24.76 12.31 -9.70
N LEU A 33 -23.68 12.46 -10.47
CA LEU A 33 -23.47 13.59 -11.38
C LEU A 33 -24.43 13.63 -12.57
N LYS A 34 -25.17 12.55 -12.85
CA LYS A 34 -26.22 12.55 -13.88
C LYS A 34 -27.38 13.51 -13.53
N SER A 35 -27.74 13.55 -12.27
CA SER A 35 -28.97 14.24 -11.82
C SER A 35 -28.70 15.40 -10.87
N ASN A 36 -27.50 15.51 -10.33
CA ASN A 36 -27.18 16.48 -9.30
C ASN A 36 -25.82 17.12 -9.54
N ARG A 37 -25.67 18.34 -9.08
CA ARG A 37 -24.38 19.03 -9.02
C ARG A 37 -24.03 19.30 -7.55
N PRO A 38 -23.20 18.44 -6.93
CA PRO A 38 -22.82 18.63 -5.53
C PRO A 38 -21.97 19.90 -5.39
N GLN A 39 -22.16 20.61 -4.28
CA GLN A 39 -21.35 21.78 -3.96
C GLN A 39 -20.13 21.45 -3.11
N SER A 40 -20.11 20.25 -2.50
CA SER A 40 -18.99 19.82 -1.66
C SER A 40 -18.76 18.31 -1.72
N ILE A 41 -17.50 17.93 -1.93
CA ILE A 41 -17.06 16.54 -2.01
C ILE A 41 -15.83 16.38 -1.12
N LEU A 42 -15.77 15.32 -0.31
CA LEU A 42 -14.62 14.94 0.49
C LEU A 42 -14.03 13.64 -0.03
N LEU A 43 -12.77 13.68 -0.44
CA LEU A 43 -11.97 12.53 -0.86
C LEU A 43 -10.93 12.23 0.22
N THR A 44 -11.04 11.08 0.85
CA THR A 44 -10.08 10.59 1.85
C THR A 44 -9.27 9.43 1.29
N GLY A 45 -8.12 9.12 1.86
CA GLY A 45 -7.30 7.96 1.46
C GLY A 45 -5.81 8.23 1.55
N THR A 46 -4.99 7.21 1.42
CA THR A 46 -3.53 7.31 1.55
C THR A 46 -2.90 8.19 0.48
N THR A 47 -1.66 8.67 0.72
CA THR A 47 -0.89 9.43 -0.27
C THR A 47 -0.68 8.61 -1.55
N GLY A 48 -0.79 9.25 -2.71
CA GLY A 48 -0.51 8.60 -4.00
C GLY A 48 -1.59 7.63 -4.52
N CYS A 49 -2.72 7.45 -3.81
CA CYS A 49 -3.84 6.59 -4.24
C CYS A 49 -4.73 7.22 -5.33
N GLY A 50 -4.51 8.50 -5.71
CA GLY A 50 -5.22 9.14 -6.82
C GLY A 50 -6.29 10.16 -6.42
N LYS A 51 -6.39 10.62 -5.15
CA LYS A 51 -7.40 11.61 -4.69
C LYS A 51 -7.46 12.87 -5.58
N THR A 52 -6.34 13.55 -5.74
CA THR A 52 -6.23 14.78 -6.54
C THR A 52 -6.52 14.52 -8.02
N THR A 53 -6.12 13.35 -8.54
CA THR A 53 -6.46 12.94 -9.91
C THR A 53 -7.97 12.75 -10.07
N LEU A 54 -8.64 12.10 -9.11
CA LEU A 54 -10.09 11.96 -9.12
C LEU A 54 -10.78 13.31 -9.02
N ALA A 55 -10.28 14.23 -8.17
CA ALA A 55 -10.81 15.58 -8.05
C ALA A 55 -10.78 16.32 -9.40
N ARG A 56 -9.68 16.23 -10.15
CA ARG A 56 -9.58 16.83 -11.48
C ARG A 56 -10.52 16.19 -12.50
N LEU A 57 -10.70 14.86 -12.45
CA LEU A 57 -11.69 14.18 -13.29
C LEU A 57 -13.13 14.59 -12.96
N ILE A 58 -13.46 14.79 -11.67
CA ILE A 58 -14.75 15.30 -11.25
C ILE A 58 -15.00 16.69 -11.85
N ILE A 59 -14.00 17.57 -11.82
CA ILE A 59 -14.10 18.90 -12.44
C ILE A 59 -14.38 18.77 -13.93
N LYS A 60 -13.71 17.86 -14.64
CA LYS A 60 -13.96 17.62 -16.06
C LYS A 60 -15.40 17.20 -16.33
N GLU A 61 -15.96 16.30 -15.51
CA GLU A 61 -17.34 15.89 -15.59
C GLU A 61 -18.32 17.05 -15.30
N TYR A 62 -17.90 17.99 -14.45
CA TYR A 62 -18.71 19.10 -14.01
C TYR A 62 -18.77 20.25 -15.01
N PHE A 63 -17.64 20.56 -15.66
CA PHE A 63 -17.47 21.70 -16.57
C PHE A 63 -17.66 21.34 -18.04
N CYS A 64 -17.77 20.04 -18.39
CA CYS A 64 -17.97 19.63 -19.78
C CYS A 64 -19.25 20.25 -20.34
N GLU A 65 -19.12 20.98 -21.46
CA GLU A 65 -20.21 21.67 -22.13
C GLU A 65 -21.17 20.71 -22.84
N ASP A 66 -20.65 19.57 -23.34
CA ASP A 66 -21.41 18.56 -24.06
C ASP A 66 -21.26 17.20 -23.34
N ARG A 67 -21.66 17.17 -22.07
CA ARG A 67 -21.58 15.97 -21.24
C ARG A 67 -22.66 14.98 -21.65
N ASN A 68 -22.23 13.75 -22.00
CA ASN A 68 -23.16 12.66 -22.24
C ASN A 68 -23.56 11.97 -20.92
N GLU A 69 -24.84 11.69 -20.73
CA GLU A 69 -25.35 11.06 -19.50
C GLU A 69 -24.83 9.63 -19.29
N GLU A 70 -24.52 8.91 -20.37
CA GLU A 70 -24.05 7.52 -20.31
C GLU A 70 -22.52 7.41 -20.23
N THR A 71 -21.82 8.23 -21.02
CA THR A 71 -20.35 8.13 -21.18
C THR A 71 -19.57 9.17 -20.35
N GLY A 72 -20.25 10.16 -19.77
CA GLY A 72 -19.62 11.25 -19.01
C GLY A 72 -19.13 12.41 -19.91
N ALA A 73 -18.04 13.06 -19.49
CA ALA A 73 -17.46 14.20 -20.19
C ALA A 73 -17.08 13.85 -21.64
N CYS A 74 -17.39 14.73 -22.60
CA CYS A 74 -17.22 14.47 -24.03
C CYS A 74 -15.75 14.30 -24.46
N GLY A 75 -14.80 14.94 -23.76
CA GLY A 75 -13.36 14.87 -24.04
C GLY A 75 -12.89 15.63 -25.28
N VAL A 76 -13.77 16.38 -25.95
CA VAL A 76 -13.48 17.06 -27.23
C VAL A 76 -13.80 18.55 -27.24
N CYS A 77 -14.67 19.05 -26.32
CA CYS A 77 -14.90 20.49 -26.21
C CYS A 77 -13.67 21.21 -25.63
N ASP A 78 -13.58 22.52 -25.88
CA ASP A 78 -12.43 23.33 -25.47
C ASP A 78 -12.16 23.23 -23.97
N THR A 79 -13.20 23.22 -23.14
CA THR A 79 -13.09 23.03 -21.69
C THR A 79 -12.52 21.65 -21.31
N CYS A 80 -12.93 20.58 -21.97
CA CYS A 80 -12.38 19.25 -21.73
C CYS A 80 -10.91 19.17 -22.12
N GLN A 81 -10.50 19.79 -23.24
CA GLN A 81 -9.11 19.81 -23.70
C GLN A 81 -8.23 20.60 -22.72
N ALA A 82 -8.68 21.78 -22.28
CA ALA A 82 -7.96 22.58 -21.28
C ALA A 82 -7.82 21.83 -19.94
N ILE A 83 -8.86 21.10 -19.50
CA ILE A 83 -8.76 20.28 -18.28
C ILE A 83 -7.84 19.08 -18.49
N ASP A 84 -7.79 18.46 -19.66
CA ASP A 84 -6.83 17.37 -19.96
C ASP A 84 -5.38 17.85 -19.90
N GLU A 85 -5.11 19.05 -20.41
CA GLU A 85 -3.81 19.70 -20.26
C GLU A 85 -3.49 19.97 -18.79
N TYR A 86 -4.42 20.56 -18.05
CA TYR A 86 -4.28 20.76 -16.59
C TYR A 86 -4.06 19.44 -15.83
N ILE A 87 -4.79 18.37 -16.16
CA ILE A 87 -4.58 17.06 -15.53
C ILE A 87 -3.14 16.59 -15.70
N THR A 88 -2.56 16.82 -16.88
CA THR A 88 -1.23 16.33 -17.28
C THR A 88 -0.12 17.24 -16.77
N THR A 89 -0.22 18.54 -17.00
CA THR A 89 0.83 19.52 -16.69
C THR A 89 0.72 20.09 -15.27
N GLY A 90 -0.49 20.26 -14.78
CA GLY A 90 -0.80 20.99 -13.54
C GLY A 90 -0.97 22.50 -13.76
N GLU A 91 -0.93 22.99 -15.00
CA GLU A 91 -1.08 24.41 -15.33
C GLU A 91 -2.57 24.77 -15.44
N LEU A 92 -2.96 25.90 -14.83
CA LEU A 92 -4.34 26.37 -14.73
C LEU A 92 -4.59 27.68 -15.51
N ASP A 93 -3.61 28.13 -16.28
CA ASP A 93 -3.67 29.45 -16.96
C ASP A 93 -4.89 29.62 -17.88
N ALA A 94 -5.31 28.51 -18.52
CA ALA A 94 -6.49 28.50 -19.39
C ALA A 94 -7.83 28.31 -18.62
N LEU A 95 -7.80 28.11 -17.30
CA LEU A 95 -8.97 27.74 -16.47
C LEU A 95 -9.12 28.69 -15.26
N PRO A 96 -9.49 29.95 -15.49
CA PRO A 96 -9.52 30.98 -14.44
C PRO A 96 -10.55 30.72 -13.33
N ASP A 97 -11.56 29.88 -13.59
CA ASP A 97 -12.58 29.51 -12.64
C ASP A 97 -12.25 28.22 -11.84
N ILE A 98 -11.06 27.65 -12.06
CA ILE A 98 -10.57 26.49 -11.31
C ILE A 98 -9.34 26.90 -10.52
N MET A 99 -9.34 26.59 -9.22
CA MET A 99 -8.20 26.81 -8.33
C MET A 99 -7.87 25.54 -7.56
N GLU A 100 -6.61 25.09 -7.67
CA GLU A 100 -6.08 23.98 -6.86
C GLU A 100 -5.12 24.55 -5.81
N ILE A 101 -5.34 24.21 -4.56
CA ILE A 101 -4.59 24.71 -3.40
C ILE A 101 -4.02 23.50 -2.66
N ASP A 102 -2.71 23.33 -2.69
CA ASP A 102 -2.02 22.37 -1.84
C ASP A 102 -1.69 23.02 -0.49
N MET A 103 -2.35 22.53 0.57
CA MET A 103 -2.14 23.04 1.93
C MET A 103 -0.82 22.52 2.54
N ALA A 104 -0.12 21.61 1.89
CA ALA A 104 1.20 21.14 2.29
C ALA A 104 2.30 22.14 1.89
N ASP A 105 2.05 22.95 0.88
CA ASP A 105 3.01 23.95 0.40
C ASP A 105 2.98 25.24 1.25
N ASN A 106 4.12 25.91 1.35
CA ASN A 106 4.26 27.21 2.03
C ASN A 106 3.37 28.31 1.42
N THR A 107 3.01 28.17 0.16
CA THR A 107 2.11 29.10 -0.55
C THR A 107 0.64 28.82 -0.29
N GLY A 108 0.28 27.64 0.20
CA GLY A 108 -1.11 27.21 0.38
C GLY A 108 -1.95 28.15 1.23
N ARG A 109 -1.37 28.77 2.27
CA ARG A 109 -2.09 29.77 3.08
C ARG A 109 -2.46 31.01 2.28
N LYS A 110 -1.54 31.55 1.47
CA LYS A 110 -1.80 32.73 0.63
C LYS A 110 -2.83 32.41 -0.45
N SER A 111 -2.72 31.23 -1.05
CA SER A 111 -3.67 30.77 -2.08
C SER A 111 -5.07 30.56 -1.48
N LEU A 112 -5.16 30.08 -0.25
CA LEU A 112 -6.42 29.97 0.46
C LEU A 112 -7.04 31.34 0.77
N ASP A 113 -6.25 32.32 1.17
CA ASP A 113 -6.75 33.70 1.37
C ASP A 113 -7.23 34.29 0.05
N ALA A 114 -6.51 34.09 -1.07
CA ALA A 114 -6.97 34.50 -2.40
C ALA A 114 -8.28 33.81 -2.80
N MET A 115 -8.44 32.52 -2.48
CA MET A 115 -9.72 31.80 -2.69
C MET A 115 -10.86 32.50 -1.96
N PHE A 116 -10.68 32.87 -0.69
CA PHE A 116 -11.70 33.56 0.09
C PHE A 116 -12.04 34.97 -0.44
N GLU A 117 -11.15 35.59 -1.18
CA GLU A 117 -11.40 36.88 -1.82
C GLU A 117 -12.26 36.73 -3.09
N VAL A 118 -12.09 35.63 -3.84
CA VAL A 118 -12.71 35.45 -5.15
C VAL A 118 -13.96 34.57 -5.13
N VAL A 119 -14.22 33.84 -4.04
CA VAL A 119 -15.30 32.85 -3.99
C VAL A 119 -16.68 33.44 -4.22
N ASP A 120 -16.94 34.65 -3.78
CA ASP A 120 -18.21 35.36 -3.90
C ASP A 120 -18.37 36.13 -5.22
N TYR A 121 -17.32 36.24 -6.03
CA TYR A 121 -17.42 36.91 -7.33
C TYR A 121 -18.00 35.98 -8.41
N PRO A 122 -18.73 36.49 -9.38
CA PRO A 122 -19.24 35.72 -10.49
C PRO A 122 -18.09 35.00 -11.25
N SER A 123 -18.32 33.76 -11.62
CA SER A 123 -17.40 33.00 -12.48
C SER A 123 -17.56 33.38 -13.94
N MET A 124 -16.51 33.22 -14.76
CA MET A 124 -16.56 33.50 -16.20
C MET A 124 -17.31 32.39 -16.96
N SER A 125 -17.17 31.15 -16.52
CA SER A 125 -17.79 29.96 -17.13
C SER A 125 -19.18 29.63 -16.57
N GLY A 126 -19.71 30.43 -15.64
CA GLY A 126 -20.96 30.14 -14.91
C GLY A 126 -20.81 29.19 -13.73
N TRP A 127 -19.65 28.56 -13.55
CA TRP A 127 -19.31 27.67 -12.44
C TRP A 127 -17.87 27.93 -11.97
N ARG A 128 -17.62 27.72 -10.69
CA ARG A 128 -16.27 27.79 -10.10
C ARG A 128 -15.95 26.55 -9.30
N ALA A 129 -14.72 26.08 -9.35
CA ALA A 129 -14.29 24.92 -8.58
C ALA A 129 -12.99 25.19 -7.81
N PHE A 130 -12.97 24.68 -6.58
CA PHE A 130 -11.81 24.71 -5.71
C PHE A 130 -11.43 23.30 -5.29
N ILE A 131 -10.19 22.89 -5.58
CA ILE A 131 -9.57 21.69 -5.03
C ILE A 131 -8.68 22.14 -3.88
N LEU A 132 -8.94 21.63 -2.66
CA LEU A 132 -8.11 21.84 -1.49
C LEU A 132 -7.43 20.52 -1.15
N ASP A 133 -6.17 20.37 -1.57
CA ASP A 133 -5.39 19.17 -1.28
C ASP A 133 -4.71 19.28 0.08
N GLU A 134 -4.60 18.15 0.77
CA GLU A 134 -4.12 18.02 2.15
C GLU A 134 -4.77 19.03 3.12
N VAL A 135 -6.09 19.20 2.98
CA VAL A 135 -6.87 20.22 3.72
C VAL A 135 -6.76 20.13 5.25
N HIS A 136 -6.38 18.97 5.78
CA HIS A 136 -6.12 18.79 7.22
C HIS A 136 -4.96 19.65 7.75
N LYS A 137 -4.07 20.13 6.87
CA LYS A 137 -2.97 21.04 7.21
C LYS A 137 -3.42 22.51 7.33
N ALA A 138 -4.66 22.82 6.94
CA ALA A 138 -5.24 24.13 7.14
C ALA A 138 -5.35 24.46 8.65
N SER A 139 -5.03 25.69 9.03
CA SER A 139 -5.19 26.13 10.42
C SER A 139 -6.65 26.08 10.86
N ASN A 140 -6.91 25.94 12.16
CA ASN A 140 -8.25 25.94 12.71
C ASN A 140 -9.06 27.20 12.30
N ALA A 141 -8.42 28.35 12.21
CA ALA A 141 -9.04 29.58 11.73
C ALA A 141 -9.48 29.48 10.27
N ALA A 142 -8.62 28.89 9.41
CA ALA A 142 -8.94 28.63 8.01
C ALA A 142 -10.06 27.59 7.87
N GLN A 143 -10.02 26.51 8.63
CA GLN A 143 -11.10 25.52 8.65
C GLN A 143 -12.44 26.11 9.10
N ASN A 144 -12.45 27.01 10.07
CA ASN A 144 -13.67 27.71 10.47
C ASN A 144 -14.19 28.69 9.40
N ARG A 145 -13.33 29.28 8.58
CA ARG A 145 -13.76 30.08 7.41
C ARG A 145 -14.39 29.18 6.33
N LEU A 146 -13.76 28.02 6.04
CA LEU A 146 -14.31 27.01 5.11
C LEU A 146 -15.68 26.51 5.60
N LEU A 147 -15.86 26.36 6.90
CA LEU A 147 -17.14 25.92 7.47
C LEU A 147 -18.27 26.88 7.11
N LYS A 148 -18.04 28.19 7.18
CA LYS A 148 -19.05 29.19 6.79
C LYS A 148 -19.47 29.04 5.32
N LEU A 149 -18.50 28.79 4.41
CA LEU A 149 -18.79 28.54 3.00
C LEU A 149 -19.57 27.26 2.76
N LEU A 150 -19.40 26.26 3.63
CA LEU A 150 -20.13 25.00 3.54
C LEU A 150 -21.53 25.08 4.16
N GLU A 151 -21.78 26.04 5.06
CA GLU A 151 -23.09 26.31 5.65
C GLU A 151 -23.97 27.05 4.66
N GLU A 152 -23.42 28.06 4.00
CA GLU A 152 -24.09 28.91 3.01
C GLU A 152 -23.26 28.95 1.73
N PRO A 153 -23.23 27.83 0.96
CA PRO A 153 -22.38 27.75 -0.19
C PRO A 153 -22.84 28.73 -1.29
N PRO A 154 -21.91 29.50 -1.89
CA PRO A 154 -22.25 30.35 -3.02
C PRO A 154 -22.86 29.53 -4.17
N GLU A 155 -23.72 30.14 -4.95
CA GLU A 155 -24.31 29.49 -6.11
C GLU A 155 -23.23 29.12 -7.14
N ASN A 156 -23.35 27.94 -7.73
CA ASN A 156 -22.45 27.47 -8.78
C ASN A 156 -20.97 27.35 -8.37
N VAL A 157 -20.71 27.03 -7.09
CA VAL A 157 -19.36 26.74 -6.60
C VAL A 157 -19.26 25.30 -6.17
N LEU A 158 -18.16 24.63 -6.58
CA LEU A 158 -17.81 23.28 -6.20
C LEU A 158 -16.55 23.28 -5.32
N PHE A 159 -16.64 22.73 -4.13
CA PHE A 159 -15.50 22.46 -3.26
C PHE A 159 -15.16 20.98 -3.27
N ILE A 160 -13.91 20.64 -3.56
CA ILE A 160 -13.40 19.27 -3.46
C ILE A 160 -12.26 19.28 -2.44
N PHE A 161 -12.48 18.62 -1.32
CA PHE A 161 -11.52 18.47 -0.24
C PHE A 161 -10.80 17.12 -0.39
N CYS A 162 -9.48 17.14 -0.41
CA CYS A 162 -8.64 15.95 -0.39
C CYS A 162 -7.85 15.90 0.91
N THR A 163 -7.79 14.74 1.56
CA THR A 163 -7.02 14.57 2.80
C THR A 163 -6.54 13.15 2.98
N THR A 164 -5.35 13.00 3.56
CA THR A 164 -4.83 11.72 4.04
C THR A 164 -5.24 11.44 5.49
N GLU A 165 -5.56 12.49 6.25
CA GLU A 165 -5.87 12.41 7.68
C GLU A 165 -7.24 13.05 7.97
N PRO A 166 -8.33 12.32 7.70
CA PRO A 166 -9.68 12.86 7.90
C PRO A 166 -9.98 13.22 9.37
N ASP A 167 -9.33 12.57 10.32
CA ASP A 167 -9.54 12.81 11.75
C ASP A 167 -8.96 14.12 12.26
N LYS A 168 -8.00 14.70 11.52
CA LYS A 168 -7.48 16.05 11.80
C LYS A 168 -8.35 17.18 11.22
N LEU A 169 -9.33 16.83 10.38
CA LEU A 169 -10.30 17.78 9.85
C LEU A 169 -11.46 17.93 10.84
N LEU A 170 -11.93 19.16 11.05
CA LEU A 170 -13.07 19.40 11.94
C LEU A 170 -14.27 18.54 11.54
N ASP A 171 -14.89 17.88 12.52
CA ASP A 171 -16.09 17.04 12.34
C ASP A 171 -17.21 17.80 11.64
N THR A 172 -17.33 19.07 11.94
CA THR A 172 -18.31 19.97 11.34
C THR A 172 -18.12 20.11 9.83
N ILE A 173 -16.88 20.19 9.32
CA ILE A 173 -16.57 20.19 7.88
C ILE A 173 -16.91 18.84 7.29
N ARG A 174 -16.42 17.75 7.91
CA ARG A 174 -16.70 16.38 7.44
C ARG A 174 -18.20 16.12 7.31
N ASN A 175 -18.99 16.58 8.27
CA ASN A 175 -20.44 16.35 8.28
C ASN A 175 -21.20 17.19 7.25
N ARG A 176 -20.65 18.33 6.81
CA ARG A 176 -21.26 19.20 5.80
C ARG A 176 -20.87 18.86 4.37
N CYS A 177 -19.81 18.06 4.16
CA CYS A 177 -19.52 17.54 2.82
C CYS A 177 -20.64 16.59 2.38
N LEU A 178 -21.29 16.93 1.25
CA LEU A 178 -22.45 16.20 0.74
C LEU A 178 -22.07 14.79 0.30
N LEU A 179 -20.95 14.66 -0.43
CA LEU A 179 -20.42 13.38 -0.86
C LEU A 179 -19.09 13.12 -0.15
N LYS A 180 -18.91 11.88 0.30
CA LYS A 180 -17.71 11.42 1.00
C LYS A 180 -17.27 10.10 0.40
N PHE A 181 -16.04 10.05 -0.09
CA PHE A 181 -15.46 8.83 -0.66
C PHE A 181 -14.11 8.54 -0.03
N ASN A 182 -13.92 7.29 0.37
CA ASN A 182 -12.63 6.79 0.83
C ASN A 182 -11.93 6.07 -0.31
N ILE A 183 -10.92 6.71 -0.88
CA ILE A 183 -10.14 6.19 -2.01
C ILE A 183 -9.12 5.20 -1.48
N THR A 184 -9.27 3.95 -1.87
CA THR A 184 -8.39 2.86 -1.49
C THR A 184 -7.32 2.62 -2.56
N LYS A 185 -6.25 1.94 -2.16
CA LYS A 185 -5.26 1.43 -3.11
C LYS A 185 -5.94 0.48 -4.10
N PRO A 186 -5.51 0.44 -5.38
CA PRO A 186 -6.02 -0.52 -6.34
C PRO A 186 -5.63 -1.94 -5.92
N ARG A 187 -6.36 -2.93 -6.45
CA ARG A 187 -5.95 -4.33 -6.36
C ARG A 187 -4.71 -4.58 -7.20
N MET A 188 -3.97 -5.64 -6.85
CA MET A 188 -2.78 -6.06 -7.62
C MET A 188 -3.09 -6.22 -9.12
N SER A 189 -4.21 -6.87 -9.45
CA SER A 189 -4.64 -7.08 -10.82
C SER A 189 -4.89 -5.77 -11.58
N GLU A 190 -5.55 -4.80 -10.95
CA GLU A 190 -5.85 -3.49 -11.56
C GLU A 190 -4.58 -2.66 -11.79
N LEU A 191 -3.64 -2.70 -10.84
CA LEU A 191 -2.37 -1.99 -10.96
C LEU A 191 -1.47 -2.63 -12.04
N VAL A 192 -1.42 -3.97 -12.11
CA VAL A 192 -0.69 -4.68 -13.17
C VAL A 192 -1.26 -4.34 -14.55
N GLU A 193 -2.58 -4.21 -14.72
CA GLU A 193 -3.16 -3.78 -16.00
C GLU A 193 -2.76 -2.34 -16.37
N LEU A 194 -2.68 -1.43 -15.41
CA LEU A 194 -2.14 -0.09 -15.63
C LEU A 194 -0.69 -0.17 -16.11
N LEU A 195 0.16 -0.95 -15.43
CA LEU A 195 1.58 -1.09 -15.79
C LEU A 195 1.77 -1.76 -17.16
N LYS A 196 0.92 -2.74 -17.54
CA LYS A 196 0.91 -3.31 -18.90
C LYS A 196 0.63 -2.24 -19.97
N ARG A 197 -0.36 -1.38 -19.72
CA ARG A 197 -0.67 -0.27 -20.63
C ARG A 197 0.53 0.65 -20.76
N VAL A 198 1.22 0.98 -19.67
CA VAL A 198 2.44 1.78 -19.68
C VAL A 198 3.52 1.12 -20.55
N CYS A 199 3.77 -0.18 -20.36
CA CYS A 199 4.74 -0.92 -21.17
C CYS A 199 4.39 -0.91 -22.66
N TYR A 200 3.12 -1.10 -22.99
CA TYR A 200 2.62 -1.09 -24.36
C TYR A 200 2.83 0.29 -25.03
N GLU A 201 2.45 1.37 -24.34
CA GLU A 201 2.59 2.73 -24.87
C GLU A 201 4.05 3.16 -25.02
N GLU A 202 4.94 2.67 -24.12
CA GLU A 202 6.38 2.91 -24.20
C GLU A 202 7.13 1.95 -25.15
N GLY A 203 6.45 0.95 -25.71
CA GLY A 203 7.07 -0.07 -26.55
C GLY A 203 8.14 -0.89 -25.82
N ARG A 204 7.96 -1.13 -24.51
CA ARG A 204 8.93 -1.82 -23.67
C ARG A 204 8.49 -3.24 -23.35
N GLU A 205 9.47 -4.16 -23.35
CA GLU A 205 9.24 -5.54 -22.97
C GLU A 205 9.00 -5.67 -21.45
N TYR A 206 8.12 -6.60 -21.10
CA TYR A 206 7.79 -6.92 -19.69
C TYR A 206 7.43 -8.39 -19.53
N ASP A 207 7.42 -8.87 -18.31
CA ASP A 207 6.71 -10.08 -17.89
C ASP A 207 5.82 -9.79 -16.66
N LEU A 208 4.92 -10.72 -16.36
CA LEU A 208 3.96 -10.51 -15.26
C LEU A 208 4.63 -10.48 -13.89
N GLU A 209 5.70 -11.24 -13.72
CA GLU A 209 6.46 -11.28 -12.47
C GLU A 209 7.14 -9.93 -12.20
N GLY A 210 7.76 -9.34 -13.21
CA GLY A 210 8.38 -8.01 -13.11
C GLY A 210 7.38 -6.91 -12.79
N LEU A 211 6.19 -6.92 -13.42
CA LEU A 211 5.15 -5.94 -13.11
C LEU A 211 4.60 -6.11 -11.68
N ARG A 212 4.44 -7.36 -11.22
CA ARG A 212 4.03 -7.65 -9.83
C ARG A 212 5.10 -7.22 -8.83
N ALA A 213 6.37 -7.44 -9.14
CA ALA A 213 7.47 -6.98 -8.29
C ALA A 213 7.44 -5.45 -8.13
N ILE A 214 7.25 -4.70 -9.23
CA ILE A 214 7.09 -3.23 -9.18
C ILE A 214 5.89 -2.84 -8.31
N ALA A 215 4.73 -3.47 -8.52
CA ALA A 215 3.50 -3.17 -7.78
C ALA A 215 3.64 -3.48 -6.27
N THR A 216 4.23 -4.63 -5.93
CA THR A 216 4.49 -5.03 -4.53
C THR A 216 5.44 -4.05 -3.85
N ARG A 217 6.55 -3.71 -4.52
CA ARG A 217 7.53 -2.75 -4.00
C ARG A 217 6.94 -1.37 -3.74
N SER A 218 5.99 -0.98 -4.56
CA SER A 218 5.30 0.31 -4.44
C SER A 218 4.14 0.27 -3.44
N ASP A 219 3.97 -0.83 -2.70
CA ASP A 219 2.85 -1.03 -1.77
C ASP A 219 1.49 -0.71 -2.42
N LEU A 220 1.34 -1.09 -3.68
CA LEU A 220 0.17 -0.81 -4.53
C LEU A 220 -0.15 0.69 -4.69
N VAL A 221 0.78 1.58 -4.40
CA VAL A 221 0.61 3.02 -4.61
C VAL A 221 0.86 3.35 -6.08
N ILE A 222 -0.14 3.92 -6.76
CA ILE A 222 -0.10 4.18 -8.22
C ILE A 222 1.08 5.08 -8.59
N ARG A 223 1.26 6.20 -7.88
CA ARG A 223 2.34 7.16 -8.14
C ARG A 223 3.72 6.52 -8.06
N ASP A 224 3.95 5.73 -7.01
CA ASP A 224 5.24 5.09 -6.77
C ASP A 224 5.50 3.96 -7.77
N SER A 225 4.45 3.25 -8.19
CA SER A 225 4.54 2.22 -9.22
C SER A 225 4.94 2.82 -10.57
N LEU A 226 4.37 3.96 -10.95
CA LEU A 226 4.72 4.67 -12.18
C LEU A 226 6.16 5.24 -12.11
N ASN A 227 6.59 5.77 -10.99
CA ASN A 227 7.96 6.23 -10.81
C ASN A 227 8.96 5.07 -10.84
N ASN A 228 8.61 3.94 -10.22
CA ASN A 228 9.47 2.77 -10.20
C ASN A 228 9.62 2.13 -11.58
N ILE A 229 8.54 2.00 -12.38
CA ILE A 229 8.65 1.46 -13.73
C ILE A 229 9.42 2.42 -14.66
N GLU A 230 9.25 3.72 -14.52
CA GLU A 230 10.03 4.73 -15.23
C GLU A 230 11.53 4.59 -14.93
N ARG A 231 11.88 4.45 -13.66
CA ARG A 231 13.25 4.21 -13.21
C ARG A 231 13.82 2.93 -13.83
N VAL A 232 13.07 1.83 -13.80
CA VAL A 232 13.49 0.55 -14.40
C VAL A 232 13.72 0.70 -15.92
N PHE A 233 12.84 1.42 -16.63
CA PHE A 233 13.04 1.65 -18.07
C PHE A 233 14.28 2.49 -18.37
N ASN A 234 14.54 3.52 -17.57
CA ASN A 234 15.69 4.38 -17.75
C ASN A 234 17.02 3.68 -17.45
N THR A 235 17.02 2.72 -16.53
CA THR A 235 18.26 2.03 -16.08
C THR A 235 18.47 0.68 -16.74
N ARG A 236 17.39 -0.07 -17.03
CA ARG A 236 17.43 -1.48 -17.49
C ARG A 236 16.79 -1.71 -18.85
N GLY A 237 15.95 -0.80 -19.31
CA GLY A 237 15.31 -0.84 -20.62
C GLY A 237 14.07 -1.73 -20.71
N SER A 238 13.80 -2.62 -19.77
CA SER A 238 12.64 -3.53 -19.77
C SER A 238 12.10 -3.76 -18.37
N ALA A 239 10.82 -4.09 -18.24
CA ALA A 239 10.17 -4.47 -16.98
C ALA A 239 10.04 -5.99 -16.82
N LYS A 240 11.05 -6.76 -17.25
CA LYS A 240 11.16 -8.18 -16.94
C LYS A 240 11.61 -8.37 -15.49
N ALA A 241 11.22 -9.47 -14.87
CA ALA A 241 11.55 -9.77 -13.47
C ALA A 241 13.03 -9.63 -13.18
N GLU A 242 13.91 -10.16 -14.06
CA GLU A 242 15.36 -10.04 -13.94
C GLU A 242 15.81 -8.57 -13.88
N SER A 243 15.28 -7.71 -14.75
CA SER A 243 15.62 -6.29 -14.81
C SER A 243 15.14 -5.53 -13.56
N VAL A 244 13.93 -5.82 -13.10
CA VAL A 244 13.32 -5.20 -11.92
C VAL A 244 14.08 -5.61 -10.66
N LEU A 245 14.31 -6.91 -10.48
CA LEU A 245 15.04 -7.44 -9.32
C LEU A 245 16.47 -6.92 -9.27
N ALA A 246 17.16 -6.83 -10.42
CA ALA A 246 18.50 -6.28 -10.52
C ALA A 246 18.55 -4.78 -10.21
N GLU A 247 17.54 -4.01 -10.62
CA GLU A 247 17.44 -2.56 -10.34
C GLU A 247 17.26 -2.29 -8.86
N PHE A 248 16.38 -3.04 -8.22
CA PHE A 248 16.03 -2.83 -6.82
C PHE A 248 16.79 -3.73 -5.86
N LYS A 249 17.67 -4.60 -6.37
CA LYS A 249 18.37 -5.63 -5.61
C LYS A 249 17.41 -6.50 -4.79
N GLU A 250 16.25 -6.78 -5.37
CA GLU A 250 15.23 -7.61 -4.72
C GLU A 250 15.56 -9.09 -4.82
N VAL A 251 15.11 -9.82 -3.81
CA VAL A 251 15.30 -11.26 -3.73
C VAL A 251 14.29 -11.95 -4.64
N SER A 252 14.75 -12.77 -5.59
CA SER A 252 13.84 -13.53 -6.46
C SER A 252 13.04 -14.57 -5.67
N GLU A 253 11.78 -14.81 -6.08
CA GLU A 253 10.98 -15.88 -5.47
C GLU A 253 11.65 -17.25 -5.62
N THR A 254 12.35 -17.49 -6.72
CA THR A 254 13.11 -18.71 -6.94
C THR A 254 14.16 -18.92 -5.83
N LEU A 255 14.89 -17.88 -5.46
CA LEU A 255 15.86 -17.94 -4.37
C LEU A 255 15.19 -18.21 -3.01
N LEU A 256 14.01 -17.62 -2.77
CA LEU A 256 13.23 -17.88 -1.56
C LEU A 256 12.71 -19.32 -1.51
N PHE A 257 12.24 -19.87 -2.65
CA PHE A 257 11.86 -21.27 -2.74
C PHE A 257 13.02 -22.21 -2.51
N ASP A 258 14.19 -21.94 -3.11
CA ASP A 258 15.39 -22.77 -2.95
C ASP A 258 15.89 -22.73 -1.50
N PHE A 259 15.86 -21.55 -0.88
CA PHE A 259 16.17 -21.39 0.54
C PHE A 259 15.23 -22.21 1.42
N LEU A 260 13.92 -22.11 1.18
CA LEU A 260 12.91 -22.86 1.95
C LEU A 260 13.04 -24.38 1.72
N LYS A 261 13.30 -24.82 0.50
CA LYS A 261 13.54 -26.25 0.19
C LYS A 261 14.79 -26.78 0.90
N ALA A 262 15.89 -26.03 0.89
CA ALA A 262 17.12 -26.41 1.60
C ALA A 262 16.84 -26.56 3.10
N TYR A 263 16.05 -25.65 3.67
CA TYR A 263 15.61 -25.71 5.06
C TYR A 263 14.77 -26.96 5.37
N ILE A 264 13.71 -27.21 4.57
CA ILE A 264 12.81 -28.38 4.73
C ILE A 264 13.58 -29.69 4.65
N ASN A 265 14.45 -29.80 3.65
CA ASN A 265 15.23 -31.02 3.39
C ASN A 265 16.41 -31.19 4.34
N LYS A 266 16.69 -30.21 5.22
CA LYS A 266 17.85 -30.15 6.09
C LYS A 266 19.17 -30.28 5.32
N ASP A 267 19.20 -29.72 4.09
CA ASP A 267 20.39 -29.69 3.25
C ASP A 267 21.29 -28.51 3.66
N TYR A 268 22.15 -28.76 4.62
CA TYR A 268 23.05 -27.77 5.18
C TYR A 268 24.02 -27.17 4.17
N MET A 269 24.47 -27.98 3.18
CA MET A 269 25.43 -27.49 2.17
C MET A 269 24.76 -26.53 1.19
N ALA A 270 23.57 -26.89 0.68
CA ALA A 270 22.75 -25.99 -0.16
C ALA A 270 22.42 -24.73 0.60
N TYR A 271 22.02 -24.84 1.85
CA TYR A 271 21.69 -23.71 2.71
C TYR A 271 22.88 -22.75 2.90
N MET A 272 24.05 -23.25 3.27
CA MET A 272 25.25 -22.42 3.45
C MET A 272 25.67 -21.72 2.16
N THR A 273 25.54 -22.41 1.03
CA THR A 273 25.86 -21.84 -0.29
C THR A 273 24.88 -20.68 -0.62
N LEU A 274 23.58 -20.89 -0.37
CA LEU A 274 22.56 -19.85 -0.58
C LEU A 274 22.79 -18.66 0.36
N MET A 275 23.12 -18.90 1.62
CA MET A 275 23.41 -17.85 2.60
C MET A 275 24.62 -17.00 2.22
N TYR A 276 25.69 -17.66 1.76
CA TYR A 276 26.86 -16.93 1.25
C TYR A 276 26.50 -16.04 0.07
N ARG A 277 25.71 -16.57 -0.89
CA ARG A 277 25.23 -15.82 -2.03
C ARG A 277 24.35 -14.63 -1.62
N ILE A 278 23.37 -14.86 -0.72
CA ILE A 278 22.46 -13.82 -0.21
C ILE A 278 23.26 -12.69 0.42
N ARG A 279 24.28 -13.02 1.24
CA ARG A 279 25.11 -12.01 1.89
C ARG A 279 25.93 -11.17 0.91
N MET A 280 26.37 -11.74 -0.20
CA MET A 280 27.20 -11.05 -1.19
C MET A 280 26.37 -10.19 -2.16
N GLU A 281 25.14 -10.62 -2.49
CA GLU A 281 24.34 -10.01 -3.54
C GLU A 281 23.23 -9.07 -3.02
N TYR A 282 22.76 -9.29 -1.77
CA TYR A 282 21.57 -8.61 -1.24
C TYR A 282 21.82 -7.93 0.11
N ASP A 283 21.00 -6.91 0.42
CA ASP A 283 20.86 -6.43 1.79
C ASP A 283 20.12 -7.47 2.64
N PHE A 284 20.70 -7.82 3.77
CA PHE A 284 20.19 -8.91 4.58
C PHE A 284 18.84 -8.59 5.25
N VAL A 285 18.61 -7.34 5.62
CA VAL A 285 17.32 -6.89 6.20
C VAL A 285 16.23 -6.98 5.14
N GLN A 286 16.56 -6.59 3.91
CA GLN A 286 15.65 -6.72 2.77
C GLN A 286 15.32 -8.19 2.47
N PHE A 287 16.33 -9.08 2.50
CA PHE A 287 16.12 -10.53 2.35
C PHE A 287 15.15 -11.08 3.41
N LEU A 288 15.32 -10.74 4.68
CA LEU A 288 14.44 -11.18 5.77
C LEU A 288 13.02 -10.65 5.59
N SER A 289 12.87 -9.41 5.14
CA SER A 289 11.56 -8.84 4.84
C SER A 289 10.87 -9.60 3.71
N SER A 290 11.58 -9.85 2.61
CA SER A 290 11.07 -10.63 1.48
C SER A 290 10.70 -12.06 1.88
N LEU A 291 11.54 -12.71 2.68
CA LEU A 291 11.28 -14.06 3.20
C LEU A 291 10.03 -14.09 4.10
N THR A 292 9.86 -13.08 4.95
CA THR A 292 8.68 -12.97 5.82
C THR A 292 7.39 -12.86 4.99
N VAL A 293 7.37 -11.96 4.01
CA VAL A 293 6.22 -11.78 3.10
C VAL A 293 5.93 -13.07 2.32
N PHE A 294 6.98 -13.73 1.82
CA PHE A 294 6.89 -15.01 1.10
C PHE A 294 6.27 -16.12 1.96
N VAL A 295 6.72 -16.28 3.21
CA VAL A 295 6.17 -17.25 4.15
C VAL A 295 4.70 -16.95 4.48
N MET A 296 4.37 -15.68 4.76
CA MET A 296 2.99 -15.27 5.02
C MET A 296 2.06 -15.53 3.84
N ARG A 297 2.50 -15.26 2.61
CA ARG A 297 1.76 -15.57 1.39
C ARG A 297 1.50 -17.07 1.27
N GLY A 298 2.51 -17.92 1.54
CA GLY A 298 2.36 -19.36 1.57
C GLY A 298 1.33 -19.83 2.61
N VAL A 299 1.35 -19.24 3.81
CA VAL A 299 0.35 -19.53 4.85
C VAL A 299 -1.06 -19.16 4.42
N TYR A 300 -1.27 -18.02 3.77
CA TYR A 300 -2.59 -17.63 3.25
C TYR A 300 -3.11 -18.63 2.23
N ILE A 301 -2.27 -19.04 1.28
CA ILE A 301 -2.63 -19.98 0.22
C ILE A 301 -3.03 -21.35 0.78
N ILE A 302 -2.28 -21.91 1.75
CA ILE A 302 -2.62 -23.23 2.32
C ILE A 302 -3.89 -23.21 3.17
N ASN A 303 -4.28 -22.04 3.68
CA ASN A 303 -5.53 -21.82 4.41
C ASN A 303 -6.70 -21.41 3.50
N GLY A 304 -6.53 -21.43 2.18
CA GLY A 304 -7.59 -21.13 1.22
C GLY A 304 -7.95 -19.65 1.13
N ILE A 305 -7.08 -18.76 1.64
CA ILE A 305 -7.26 -17.32 1.48
C ILE A 305 -6.77 -16.94 0.07
N ASP A 306 -7.64 -16.27 -0.67
CA ASP A 306 -7.29 -15.79 -2.01
C ASP A 306 -6.22 -14.68 -1.93
N VAL A 307 -5.14 -14.89 -2.69
CA VAL A 307 -4.06 -13.91 -2.81
C VAL A 307 -4.18 -13.26 -4.18
N ASP A 308 -4.68 -12.03 -4.19
CA ASP A 308 -4.91 -11.27 -5.42
C ASP A 308 -3.65 -11.20 -6.31
N GLY A 309 -3.86 -11.37 -7.61
CA GLY A 309 -2.81 -11.27 -8.62
C GLY A 309 -1.98 -12.52 -8.85
N MET A 310 -2.25 -13.66 -8.19
CA MET A 310 -1.55 -14.93 -8.43
C MET A 310 -2.27 -15.81 -9.43
N SER A 311 -1.50 -16.45 -10.30
CA SER A 311 -2.02 -17.47 -11.21
C SER A 311 -2.27 -18.80 -10.49
N ALA A 312 -3.13 -19.67 -11.07
CA ALA A 312 -3.38 -21.02 -10.54
C ALA A 312 -2.09 -21.88 -10.46
N GLU A 313 -1.14 -21.66 -11.36
CA GLU A 313 0.15 -22.36 -11.39
C GLU A 313 1.04 -21.94 -10.22
N GLU A 314 1.14 -20.63 -9.95
CA GLU A 314 1.87 -20.09 -8.81
C GLU A 314 1.28 -20.57 -7.49
N ILE A 315 -0.05 -20.50 -7.34
CA ILE A 315 -0.76 -21.04 -6.16
C ILE A 315 -0.47 -22.52 -5.97
N GLY A 316 -0.44 -23.29 -7.07
CA GLY A 316 -0.09 -24.71 -7.06
C GLY A 316 1.34 -24.95 -6.55
N THR A 317 2.29 -24.11 -6.94
CA THR A 317 3.70 -24.18 -6.52
C THR A 317 3.86 -23.88 -5.03
N TYR A 318 3.26 -22.80 -4.55
CA TYR A 318 3.22 -22.47 -3.12
C TYR A 318 2.55 -23.59 -2.31
N SER A 319 1.39 -24.08 -2.75
CA SER A 319 0.68 -25.16 -2.07
C SER A 319 1.53 -26.43 -1.91
N LYS A 320 2.28 -26.82 -2.94
CA LYS A 320 3.15 -28.01 -2.87
C LYS A 320 4.25 -27.87 -1.81
N VAL A 321 4.88 -26.70 -1.75
CA VAL A 321 5.99 -26.45 -0.83
C VAL A 321 5.48 -26.28 0.61
N PHE A 322 4.46 -25.45 0.81
CA PHE A 322 3.97 -25.13 2.14
C PHE A 322 3.13 -26.23 2.80
N LYS A 323 2.46 -27.11 2.03
CA LYS A 323 1.82 -28.31 2.59
C LYS A 323 2.80 -29.37 3.12
N ALA A 324 4.07 -29.28 2.73
CA ALA A 324 5.13 -30.14 3.27
C ALA A 324 5.62 -29.67 4.66
N LEU A 325 5.23 -28.47 5.10
CA LEU A 325 5.57 -27.92 6.40
C LEU A 325 4.44 -28.17 7.40
N SER A 326 4.81 -28.53 8.63
CA SER A 326 3.86 -28.58 9.74
C SER A 326 3.51 -27.15 10.22
N VAL A 327 2.41 -27.01 10.96
CA VAL A 327 2.05 -25.74 11.58
C VAL A 327 3.12 -25.29 12.59
N GLU A 328 3.73 -26.26 13.28
CA GLU A 328 4.83 -26.04 14.19
C GLU A 328 6.08 -25.48 13.48
N ASP A 329 6.42 -26.06 12.31
CA ASP A 329 7.56 -25.58 11.51
C ASP A 329 7.34 -24.15 11.01
N ILE A 330 6.16 -23.81 10.56
CA ILE A 330 5.79 -22.47 10.11
C ILE A 330 5.85 -21.49 11.29
N SER A 331 5.25 -21.86 12.44
CA SER A 331 5.27 -21.03 13.64
C SER A 331 6.69 -20.79 14.15
N TYR A 332 7.51 -21.84 14.18
CA TYR A 332 8.92 -21.73 14.53
C TYR A 332 9.68 -20.80 13.59
N MET A 333 9.49 -20.97 12.28
CA MET A 333 10.10 -20.13 11.26
C MET A 333 9.75 -18.64 11.45
N LEU A 334 8.49 -18.32 11.68
CA LEU A 334 8.05 -16.94 11.90
C LEU A 334 8.62 -16.34 13.19
N GLN A 335 8.72 -17.13 14.27
CA GLN A 335 9.35 -16.68 15.51
C GLN A 335 10.84 -16.39 15.33
N GLU A 336 11.56 -17.27 14.64
CA GLU A 336 12.99 -17.08 14.40
C GLU A 336 13.24 -15.90 13.45
N LEU A 337 12.44 -15.72 12.40
CA LEU A 337 12.52 -14.54 11.53
C LEU A 337 12.31 -13.23 12.30
N LYS A 338 11.44 -13.25 13.31
CA LYS A 338 11.25 -12.11 14.22
C LYS A 338 12.49 -11.86 15.09
N ARG A 339 13.12 -12.90 15.64
CA ARG A 339 14.35 -12.81 16.43
C ARG A 339 15.52 -12.26 15.63
N LEU A 340 15.63 -12.65 14.36
CA LEU A 340 16.69 -12.20 13.44
C LEU A 340 16.66 -10.67 13.19
N ARG A 341 15.50 -10.01 13.39
CA ARG A 341 15.41 -8.55 13.25
C ARG A 341 15.98 -7.78 14.45
N VAL A 342 16.21 -8.42 15.59
CA VAL A 342 16.47 -7.73 16.88
C VAL A 342 17.91 -7.95 17.41
N GLY A 343 18.73 -8.85 16.82
CA GLY A 343 20.01 -9.25 17.40
C GLY A 343 21.12 -9.53 16.42
N ASP A 344 22.16 -10.19 16.90
CA ASP A 344 23.29 -10.65 16.06
C ASP A 344 22.79 -11.70 15.06
N ILE A 345 22.55 -11.21 13.86
CA ILE A 345 21.84 -11.88 12.77
C ILE A 345 22.53 -13.21 12.40
N GLU A 346 23.87 -13.25 12.46
CA GLU A 346 24.65 -14.42 12.07
C GLU A 346 24.54 -15.58 13.05
N ALA A 347 24.66 -15.28 14.34
CA ALA A 347 24.55 -16.29 15.40
C ALA A 347 23.11 -16.85 15.48
N ASN A 348 22.12 -15.99 15.35
CA ASN A 348 20.71 -16.40 15.38
C ASN A 348 20.31 -17.23 14.16
N LEU A 349 20.87 -16.92 13.00
CA LEU A 349 20.60 -17.68 11.77
C LEU A 349 21.19 -19.10 11.82
N MET A 350 22.37 -19.25 12.42
CA MET A 350 22.96 -20.58 12.67
C MET A 350 22.08 -21.41 13.61
N THR A 351 21.51 -20.78 14.62
CA THR A 351 20.57 -21.46 15.53
C THR A 351 19.26 -21.85 14.83
N PHE A 352 18.77 -21.04 13.90
CA PHE A 352 17.61 -21.34 13.06
C PHE A 352 17.81 -22.60 12.21
N ILE A 353 19.02 -22.81 11.69
CA ILE A 353 19.34 -23.94 10.80
C ILE A 353 19.58 -25.22 11.56
N TYR A 354 20.37 -25.14 12.63
CA TYR A 354 20.82 -26.32 13.35
C TYR A 354 19.80 -26.82 14.38
N GLY A 355 18.73 -26.04 14.65
CA GLY A 355 17.81 -26.30 15.74
C GLY A 355 18.50 -26.29 17.10
N GLU A 356 17.79 -26.46 18.19
CA GLU A 356 18.44 -26.70 19.48
C GLU A 356 19.43 -27.87 19.36
N PRO A 357 20.64 -27.78 19.93
CA PRO A 357 21.63 -28.83 19.81
C PRO A 357 21.05 -30.14 20.38
N GLN A 358 20.59 -31.00 19.48
CA GLN A 358 20.28 -32.38 19.84
C GLN A 358 21.60 -33.06 20.19
N LYS A 359 21.81 -33.27 21.51
CA LYS A 359 22.79 -34.16 22.11
C LYS A 359 24.17 -34.13 21.48
N THR A 360 25.08 -33.47 22.18
CA THR A 360 26.53 -33.65 22.16
C THR A 360 27.06 -34.78 21.28
N VAL A 361 27.60 -34.45 20.11
CA VAL A 361 28.66 -35.27 19.48
C VAL A 361 29.92 -34.96 20.27
N THR A 362 30.35 -35.89 21.09
CA THR A 362 31.65 -35.88 21.76
C THR A 362 32.77 -36.02 20.72
N LEU A 363 33.30 -34.89 20.25
CA LEU A 363 34.65 -34.89 19.67
C LEU A 363 35.64 -34.96 20.82
N GLY A 364 36.35 -36.08 20.87
CA GLY A 364 37.33 -36.35 21.91
C GLY A 364 38.52 -35.41 21.85
N THR A 365 38.82 -34.85 22.93
CA THR A 365 40.01 -34.67 23.78
C THR A 365 39.95 -33.36 24.55
N PRO A 366 40.27 -33.33 25.85
CA PRO A 366 39.93 -32.23 26.74
C PRO A 366 41.07 -31.18 26.74
N ILE A 367 40.70 -29.93 26.53
CA ILE A 367 41.47 -28.80 27.09
C ILE A 367 40.81 -28.48 28.45
N LYS A 368 41.57 -28.68 29.53
CA LYS A 368 41.19 -28.29 30.86
C LYS A 368 41.09 -26.77 30.94
N ASP A 369 39.92 -26.24 31.29
CA ASP A 369 39.83 -25.02 32.07
C ASP A 369 38.58 -25.10 32.96
N ASP A 370 38.84 -24.96 34.26
CA ASP A 370 37.84 -25.06 35.30
C ASP A 370 37.05 -23.75 35.43
N ARG A 371 35.84 -23.69 34.93
CA ARG A 371 34.79 -22.83 35.46
C ARG A 371 33.40 -23.42 35.15
N VAL A 372 32.83 -24.04 36.15
CA VAL A 372 31.42 -24.50 36.20
C VAL A 372 30.50 -23.29 36.30
N VAL A 373 29.67 -23.07 35.29
CA VAL A 373 28.49 -22.20 35.40
C VAL A 373 27.25 -23.09 35.27
N GLU A 374 26.58 -23.33 36.37
CA GLU A 374 25.26 -23.96 36.40
C GLU A 374 24.22 -23.03 35.79
N VAL A 375 23.63 -23.44 34.68
CA VAL A 375 22.45 -22.78 34.08
C VAL A 375 21.20 -23.51 34.59
N LYS A 376 20.40 -22.82 35.38
CA LYS A 376 19.14 -23.30 35.89
C LYS A 376 18.09 -23.54 34.83
N LYS A 377 17.72 -24.78 34.60
CA LYS A 377 16.71 -25.29 33.66
C LYS A 377 15.27 -25.27 34.22
N VAL A 378 14.85 -24.31 35.03
CA VAL A 378 13.56 -24.41 35.72
C VAL A 378 12.48 -23.44 35.24
N ASP A 379 12.81 -22.41 34.49
CA ASP A 379 11.84 -21.31 34.24
C ASP A 379 11.05 -21.39 32.92
N GLU A 380 11.54 -22.13 31.87
CA GLU A 380 10.85 -22.16 30.57
C GLU A 380 9.61 -23.06 30.53
N VAL A 381 9.61 -24.17 31.27
CA VAL A 381 8.44 -25.08 31.35
C VAL A 381 7.28 -24.43 32.12
N LYS A 382 7.58 -23.59 33.12
CA LYS A 382 6.56 -22.85 33.88
C LYS A 382 5.94 -21.71 33.05
N ALA A 383 6.71 -21.04 32.19
CA ALA A 383 6.18 -19.99 31.31
C ALA A 383 5.23 -20.55 30.26
N ARG A 384 5.52 -21.74 29.72
CA ARG A 384 4.69 -22.41 28.72
C ARG A 384 3.34 -22.88 29.29
N ASN A 385 3.33 -23.40 30.50
CA ASN A 385 2.09 -23.82 31.17
C ASN A 385 1.24 -22.61 31.61
N ASN A 386 1.83 -21.51 32.05
CA ASN A 386 1.11 -20.29 32.39
C ASN A 386 0.41 -19.63 31.18
N ASN A 387 0.97 -19.74 29.98
CA ASN A 387 0.34 -19.19 28.77
C ASN A 387 -0.82 -20.05 28.29
N LEU A 388 -0.74 -21.37 28.42
CA LEU A 388 -1.85 -22.28 28.12
C LEU A 388 -3.03 -22.10 29.10
N GLU A 389 -2.76 -21.95 30.40
CA GLU A 389 -3.78 -21.68 31.39
C GLU A 389 -4.46 -20.31 31.22
N ARG A 390 -3.71 -19.27 30.78
CA ARG A 390 -4.28 -17.95 30.42
C ARG A 390 -5.17 -17.99 29.18
N LEU A 391 -4.83 -18.80 28.18
CA LEU A 391 -5.64 -19.02 26.98
C LEU A 391 -6.94 -19.78 27.30
N GLU A 392 -6.88 -20.76 28.22
CA GLU A 392 -8.08 -21.51 28.64
C GLU A 392 -8.97 -20.64 29.56
N GLN A 393 -8.38 -19.79 30.37
CA GLN A 393 -9.12 -18.86 31.23
C GLN A 393 -9.81 -17.75 30.41
N ALA A 394 -9.14 -17.19 29.38
CA ALA A 394 -9.72 -16.22 28.46
C ALA A 394 -10.87 -16.83 27.62
N LYS A 395 -10.79 -18.14 27.34
CA LYS A 395 -11.87 -18.91 26.71
C LYS A 395 -13.11 -19.05 27.61
N GLN A 396 -12.91 -19.28 28.87
CA GLN A 396 -13.99 -19.45 29.87
C GLN A 396 -14.66 -18.11 30.20
N ASP A 397 -13.90 -17.03 30.36
CA ASP A 397 -14.41 -15.70 30.72
C ASP A 397 -15.23 -15.03 29.61
N ARG A 398 -15.01 -15.39 28.34
CA ARG A 398 -15.72 -14.80 27.18
C ARG A 398 -16.81 -15.71 26.59
N GLY A 399 -17.06 -16.88 27.13
CA GLY A 399 -18.16 -17.78 26.71
C GLY A 399 -18.09 -18.30 25.27
N MET A 400 -16.89 -18.34 24.67
CA MET A 400 -16.68 -18.68 23.24
C MET A 400 -16.48 -20.17 23.03
N LYS A 401 -17.19 -20.75 22.04
CA LYS A 401 -17.22 -22.18 21.79
C LYS A 401 -16.16 -22.71 20.83
N SER A 402 -15.49 -21.86 20.04
CA SER A 402 -14.44 -22.30 19.11
C SER A 402 -13.37 -21.24 18.87
N LEU A 403 -12.20 -21.65 18.39
CA LEU A 403 -11.11 -20.76 17.96
C LEU A 403 -11.49 -19.87 16.76
N GLU A 404 -12.43 -20.30 15.93
CA GLU A 404 -12.94 -19.52 14.79
C GLU A 404 -13.76 -18.29 15.21
N GLU A 405 -14.42 -18.34 16.38
CA GLU A 405 -15.13 -17.16 16.91
C GLU A 405 -14.17 -16.12 17.50
N VAL A 406 -13.00 -16.54 17.98
CA VAL A 406 -11.98 -15.62 18.51
C VAL A 406 -11.34 -14.80 17.41
N THR A 407 -11.09 -15.37 16.22
CA THR A 407 -10.44 -14.70 15.12
C THR A 407 -11.35 -13.72 14.36
N LYS A 408 -12.67 -13.85 14.48
CA LYS A 408 -13.63 -12.96 13.82
C LYS A 408 -13.93 -11.64 14.56
N ASN A 409 -13.63 -11.58 15.86
CA ASN A 409 -14.02 -10.46 16.72
C ASN A 409 -12.85 -9.73 17.40
N VAL A 410 -11.61 -10.04 17.05
CA VAL A 410 -10.42 -9.47 17.65
C VAL A 410 -9.79 -8.47 16.67
N GLY A 411 -9.75 -7.20 17.03
CA GLY A 411 -9.07 -6.15 16.27
C GLY A 411 -7.55 -6.39 16.23
N PHE A 412 -6.86 -5.73 15.31
CA PHE A 412 -5.40 -5.87 15.13
C PHE A 412 -4.61 -5.54 16.41
N ASP A 413 -5.09 -4.60 17.22
CA ASP A 413 -4.50 -4.19 18.50
C ASP A 413 -4.61 -5.28 19.58
N ASP A 414 -5.72 -6.00 19.61
CA ASP A 414 -5.93 -7.12 20.54
C ASP A 414 -5.00 -8.32 20.21
N VAL A 415 -4.67 -8.51 18.92
CA VAL A 415 -3.70 -9.52 18.48
C VAL A 415 -2.27 -9.10 18.83
N ALA A 416 -1.97 -7.81 18.72
CA ALA A 416 -0.67 -7.26 19.09
C ALA A 416 -0.40 -7.43 20.60
N ASP A 417 -1.41 -7.20 21.44
CA ASP A 417 -1.31 -7.38 22.89
C ASP A 417 -1.18 -8.86 23.30
N LEU A 418 -1.87 -9.77 22.63
CA LEU A 418 -1.78 -11.22 22.89
C LEU A 418 -0.38 -11.78 22.60
N PHE A 419 0.33 -11.18 21.64
CA PHE A 419 1.68 -11.58 21.23
C PHE A 419 2.78 -10.64 21.76
N ASN A 420 2.43 -9.69 22.65
CA ASN A 420 3.38 -8.73 23.22
C ASN A 420 4.13 -7.90 22.15
N LEU A 421 3.41 -7.50 21.08
CA LEU A 421 3.92 -6.67 20.00
C LEU A 421 3.73 -5.21 20.40
N GLN A 422 4.79 -4.52 20.79
CA GLN A 422 4.76 -3.06 20.91
C GLN A 422 4.68 -2.47 19.47
N VAL A 423 3.58 -1.79 19.19
CA VAL A 423 3.49 -0.92 18.02
C VAL A 423 4.38 0.28 18.31
N VAL A 424 5.49 0.39 17.61
CA VAL A 424 6.30 1.61 17.64
C VAL A 424 5.67 2.54 16.62
N GLU A 425 4.97 3.56 17.12
CA GLU A 425 4.57 4.72 16.32
C GLU A 425 5.84 5.52 15.96
N GLU A 426 6.16 5.60 14.68
CA GLU A 426 7.01 6.63 14.10
C GLU A 426 6.19 7.54 13.18
#